data_838ab6f1857f4716b748613713daab52
#
_entry.id   838ab6f1857f4716b748613713daab52
#
_cell.length_a   1.000
_cell.length_b   1.000
_cell.length_c   1.000
_cell.angle_alpha   90.00
_cell.angle_beta   90.00
_cell.angle_gamma   90.00
#
_symmetry.space_group_name_H-M   'P 1'
#
loop_
_entity.id
_entity.type
_entity.pdbx_description
1 polymer ?
#
loop_
_entity_poly.entity_id
_entity_poly.type
_entity_poly.pdbx_seq_one_letter_code
_entity_poly.pdbx_strand_id
1 'polypeptide(L)'
;MAIEYLGLSEINGPLVVLEGVQNAAYDEIVEMTVAGNLHKIGRIIEIYGDRAIIQVFEGTDGMALRNTHTRLTGHPMEIEVSEEMLGRTFNGIGQPIDGLGDIISDVKLDINGKPLNPVTREYPRNYIRTGISAIDGLTTLIRGQKLPIFSGNGLPHDQLAAQIVQQASLGENSDEEFAIVFGAMGVKYDVADFFRRTFEESGVSEHVAMFINLANDPVVERLITPKIALTLAEYLAFEKGMHILVILTDMTSYAEAMREVSSSKGEIPSRKGFPGYLYSDLASLYERAGIVAGRPGSVTQIPILTMPNDDITHPIPDLTGYITEGQIVLDRQLNGQNIYPPINVLPSLSRLMKDGIGEGYTRADHQDVANQLFSCYAKVGDARALASVIGEDELSPIDKKYLEFGKAFEEHFIGQAPHENRTILDTLDIGWKLLGMLPREELDRIDTKVLDQYYKTVDTVKE
;
A
#
# COMPACT_ATOMS: atom_id res chain seq x y z
N MET A 1 8.80 -34.34 -23.09
CA MET A 1 9.60 -35.13 -22.14
C MET A 1 10.28 -34.11 -21.22
N ALA A 2 9.93 -34.09 -19.96
CA ALA A 2 10.61 -33.18 -19.02
C ALA A 2 12.05 -33.63 -18.85
N ILE A 3 13.01 -32.73 -19.05
CA ILE A 3 14.42 -33.03 -18.85
C ILE A 3 14.73 -32.83 -17.37
N GLU A 4 15.30 -33.83 -16.76
CA GLU A 4 15.75 -33.79 -15.37
C GLU A 4 17.26 -33.68 -15.32
N TYR A 5 17.77 -32.72 -14.57
CA TYR A 5 19.18 -32.45 -14.38
C TYR A 5 19.60 -32.93 -12.99
N LEU A 6 20.72 -33.63 -12.90
CA LEU A 6 21.30 -34.12 -11.67
C LEU A 6 22.51 -33.29 -11.28
N GLY A 7 22.46 -32.73 -10.07
CA GLY A 7 23.53 -31.94 -9.50
C GLY A 7 23.46 -30.46 -9.84
N LEU A 8 24.17 -29.70 -9.06
CA LEU A 8 24.34 -28.25 -9.19
C LEU A 8 25.83 -27.94 -9.32
N SER A 9 26.20 -26.90 -10.02
CA SER A 9 27.62 -26.47 -10.11
C SER A 9 28.00 -25.54 -8.94
N GLU A 10 27.06 -24.75 -8.46
CA GLU A 10 27.31 -23.77 -7.38
C GLU A 10 26.04 -23.51 -6.55
N ILE A 11 26.24 -23.18 -5.25
CA ILE A 11 25.20 -22.69 -4.33
C ILE A 11 25.74 -21.42 -3.68
N ASN A 12 25.04 -20.30 -3.83
CA ASN A 12 25.41 -18.98 -3.29
C ASN A 12 24.22 -18.25 -2.73
N GLY A 13 24.06 -18.26 -1.39
CA GLY A 13 22.87 -17.71 -0.72
C GLY A 13 21.58 -18.35 -1.27
N PRO A 14 20.60 -17.59 -1.70
CA PRO A 14 19.35 -18.12 -2.25
C PRO A 14 19.47 -18.57 -3.72
N LEU A 15 20.68 -18.55 -4.29
CA LEU A 15 20.93 -18.84 -5.70
C LEU A 15 21.65 -20.17 -5.88
N VAL A 16 21.26 -20.90 -6.92
CA VAL A 16 21.98 -22.08 -7.39
C VAL A 16 22.28 -21.97 -8.88
N VAL A 17 23.37 -22.60 -9.32
CA VAL A 17 23.77 -22.64 -10.72
C VAL A 17 23.62 -24.06 -11.25
N LEU A 18 22.91 -24.19 -12.36
CA LEU A 18 22.75 -25.43 -13.12
C LEU A 18 23.49 -25.31 -14.44
N GLU A 19 24.29 -26.31 -14.78
CA GLU A 19 25.06 -26.39 -16.03
C GLU A 19 24.50 -27.44 -17.00
N GLY A 20 24.79 -27.27 -18.28
CA GLY A 20 24.34 -28.19 -19.33
C GLY A 20 22.86 -28.04 -19.68
N VAL A 21 22.28 -26.89 -19.36
CA VAL A 21 20.84 -26.64 -19.51
C VAL A 21 20.51 -26.42 -21.00
N GLN A 22 19.48 -27.10 -21.47
CA GLN A 22 18.94 -26.94 -22.81
C GLN A 22 17.51 -26.42 -22.76
N ASN A 23 17.20 -25.46 -23.62
CA ASN A 23 15.86 -24.87 -23.79
C ASN A 23 15.27 -24.23 -22.52
N ALA A 24 16.08 -23.71 -21.61
CA ALA A 24 15.65 -22.93 -20.49
C ALA A 24 15.11 -21.58 -20.94
N ALA A 25 14.04 -21.11 -20.27
CA ALA A 25 13.48 -19.79 -20.49
C ALA A 25 13.73 -18.89 -19.25
N TYR A 26 13.85 -17.58 -19.50
CA TYR A 26 13.89 -16.60 -18.42
C TYR A 26 12.56 -16.61 -17.66
N ASP A 27 12.62 -16.51 -16.33
CA ASP A 27 11.48 -16.54 -15.41
C ASP A 27 10.75 -17.90 -15.33
N GLU A 28 11.28 -18.93 -15.97
CA GLU A 28 10.76 -20.29 -15.92
C GLU A 28 10.90 -20.88 -14.51
N ILE A 29 9.85 -21.54 -14.05
CA ILE A 29 9.85 -22.26 -12.78
C ILE A 29 10.61 -23.58 -12.93
N VAL A 30 11.37 -23.89 -11.88
CA VAL A 30 12.04 -25.17 -11.74
C VAL A 30 11.62 -25.84 -10.42
N GLU A 31 11.40 -27.14 -10.51
CA GLU A 31 11.15 -27.98 -9.35
C GLU A 31 12.44 -28.71 -8.99
N MET A 32 12.82 -28.62 -7.73
CA MET A 32 14.04 -29.25 -7.22
C MET A 32 13.70 -30.27 -6.14
N THR A 33 14.21 -31.49 -6.29
CA THR A 33 14.11 -32.52 -5.26
C THR A 33 15.48 -32.66 -4.61
N VAL A 34 15.53 -32.46 -3.30
CA VAL A 34 16.74 -32.55 -2.47
C VAL A 34 16.76 -33.86 -1.71
N ALA A 35 17.90 -34.21 -1.08
CA ALA A 35 18.03 -35.39 -0.28
C ALA A 35 16.92 -35.54 0.76
N GLY A 36 16.27 -36.70 0.84
CA GLY A 36 15.13 -36.96 1.74
C GLY A 36 13.76 -36.65 1.15
N ASN A 37 13.65 -36.48 -0.18
CA ASN A 37 12.43 -36.11 -0.91
C ASN A 37 11.84 -34.75 -0.52
N LEU A 38 12.67 -33.83 -0.05
CA LEU A 38 12.25 -32.45 0.15
C LEU A 38 12.15 -31.77 -1.21
N HIS A 39 10.97 -31.21 -1.49
CA HIS A 39 10.70 -30.46 -2.71
C HIS A 39 10.93 -28.97 -2.44
N LYS A 40 11.63 -28.31 -3.39
CA LYS A 40 11.83 -26.87 -3.41
C LYS A 40 11.49 -26.34 -4.78
N ILE A 41 11.06 -25.10 -4.82
CA ILE A 41 10.71 -24.40 -6.05
C ILE A 41 11.67 -23.23 -6.25
N GLY A 42 12.07 -23.01 -7.51
CA GLY A 42 12.88 -21.87 -7.89
C GLY A 42 12.46 -21.33 -9.24
N ARG A 43 13.05 -20.22 -9.62
CA ARG A 43 12.88 -19.66 -10.97
C ARG A 43 14.20 -19.33 -11.61
N ILE A 44 14.27 -19.43 -12.92
CA ILE A 44 15.45 -19.05 -13.70
C ILE A 44 15.49 -17.53 -13.82
N ILE A 45 16.56 -16.92 -13.32
CA ILE A 45 16.72 -15.47 -13.31
C ILE A 45 17.78 -14.98 -14.30
N GLU A 46 18.67 -15.86 -14.72
CA GLU A 46 19.70 -15.56 -15.73
C GLU A 46 20.08 -16.83 -16.49
N ILE A 47 20.44 -16.65 -17.77
CA ILE A 47 20.91 -17.73 -18.66
C ILE A 47 22.14 -17.25 -19.38
N TYR A 48 23.26 -17.99 -19.26
CA TYR A 48 24.52 -17.75 -19.95
C TYR A 48 24.98 -19.00 -20.67
N GLY A 49 24.75 -19.07 -21.99
CA GLY A 49 25.04 -20.24 -22.75
C GLY A 49 24.26 -21.46 -22.30
N ASP A 50 24.91 -22.45 -21.72
CA ASP A 50 24.33 -23.65 -21.14
C ASP A 50 24.21 -23.60 -19.61
N ARG A 51 24.42 -22.43 -19.00
CA ARG A 51 24.31 -22.23 -17.55
C ARG A 51 23.06 -21.44 -17.23
N ALA A 52 22.28 -21.92 -16.28
CA ALA A 52 21.12 -21.20 -15.70
C ALA A 52 21.37 -20.90 -14.24
N ILE A 53 21.11 -19.63 -13.85
CA ILE A 53 21.08 -19.21 -12.44
C ILE A 53 19.63 -19.27 -11.97
N ILE A 54 19.40 -20.05 -10.93
CA ILE A 54 18.08 -20.31 -10.36
C ILE A 54 18.01 -19.68 -8.99
N GLN A 55 16.99 -18.91 -8.75
CA GLN A 55 16.63 -18.34 -7.46
C GLN A 55 15.66 -19.28 -6.74
N VAL A 56 16.07 -19.84 -5.60
CA VAL A 56 15.28 -20.80 -4.82
C VAL A 56 14.38 -20.05 -3.84
N PHE A 57 13.07 -20.30 -3.84
CA PHE A 57 12.10 -19.55 -3.06
C PHE A 57 12.20 -19.83 -1.57
N GLU A 58 12.27 -21.10 -1.19
CA GLU A 58 12.36 -21.55 0.21
C GLU A 58 13.80 -21.55 0.76
N GLY A 59 14.73 -20.91 0.06
CA GLY A 59 16.15 -20.91 0.39
C GLY A 59 16.87 -22.23 0.06
N THR A 60 18.19 -22.20 0.20
CA THR A 60 19.07 -23.29 -0.23
C THR A 60 19.49 -24.24 0.89
N ASP A 61 18.92 -24.09 2.09
CA ASP A 61 19.23 -24.95 3.23
C ASP A 61 18.94 -26.42 2.94
N GLY A 62 19.91 -27.28 3.26
CA GLY A 62 19.80 -28.72 3.01
C GLY A 62 20.06 -29.14 1.57
N MET A 63 20.33 -28.23 0.64
CA MET A 63 20.70 -28.56 -0.74
C MET A 63 22.14 -29.03 -0.84
N ALA A 64 22.39 -29.98 -1.72
CA ALA A 64 23.72 -30.49 -1.97
C ALA A 64 24.05 -30.46 -3.47
N LEU A 65 25.32 -30.15 -3.80
CA LEU A 65 25.77 -30.03 -5.20
C LEU A 65 25.54 -31.29 -6.01
N ARG A 66 25.66 -32.48 -5.42
CA ARG A 66 25.61 -33.74 -6.16
C ARG A 66 24.27 -34.44 -6.21
N ASN A 67 23.39 -34.19 -5.26
CA ASN A 67 22.17 -34.97 -5.03
C ASN A 67 20.89 -34.13 -5.19
N THR A 68 20.95 -32.99 -5.82
CA THR A 68 19.78 -32.18 -6.15
C THR A 68 19.33 -32.53 -7.55
N HIS A 69 18.08 -32.91 -7.71
CA HIS A 69 17.44 -33.16 -8.99
C HIS A 69 16.65 -31.91 -9.36
N THR A 70 16.83 -31.39 -10.57
CA THR A 70 16.16 -30.17 -11.05
C THR A 70 15.38 -30.47 -12.32
N ARG A 71 14.10 -30.12 -12.30
CA ARG A 71 13.19 -30.25 -13.46
C ARG A 71 12.68 -28.90 -13.89
N LEU A 72 12.82 -28.57 -15.16
CA LEU A 72 12.23 -27.38 -15.76
C LEU A 72 10.76 -27.63 -16.10
N THR A 73 9.90 -26.65 -15.79
CA THR A 73 8.43 -26.78 -15.97
C THR A 73 7.93 -26.28 -17.31
N GLY A 74 8.69 -25.40 -17.97
CA GLY A 74 8.32 -24.80 -19.26
C GLY A 74 7.40 -23.59 -19.16
N HIS A 75 7.09 -23.12 -17.95
CA HIS A 75 6.22 -21.96 -17.74
C HIS A 75 6.70 -21.10 -16.55
N PRO A 76 6.35 -19.80 -16.50
CA PRO A 76 6.63 -18.93 -15.34
C PRO A 76 5.81 -19.36 -14.14
N MET A 77 6.01 -18.69 -13.01
CA MET A 77 5.23 -18.95 -11.80
C MET A 77 3.77 -18.54 -12.01
N GLU A 78 2.87 -19.49 -11.78
CA GLU A 78 1.44 -19.33 -11.85
C GLU A 78 0.81 -19.59 -10.49
N ILE A 79 -0.31 -18.93 -10.21
CA ILE A 79 -1.15 -19.20 -9.05
C ILE A 79 -2.57 -19.55 -9.49
N GLU A 80 -3.17 -20.54 -8.84
CA GLU A 80 -4.59 -20.81 -8.93
C GLU A 80 -5.37 -19.69 -8.23
N VAL A 81 -6.34 -19.09 -8.93
CA VAL A 81 -7.13 -17.96 -8.42
C VAL A 81 -8.61 -18.30 -8.45
N SER A 82 -9.33 -17.90 -7.40
CA SER A 82 -10.76 -18.10 -7.25
C SER A 82 -11.33 -17.01 -6.33
N GLU A 83 -12.62 -16.73 -6.43
CA GLU A 83 -13.37 -15.93 -5.45
C GLU A 83 -13.33 -16.55 -4.04
N GLU A 84 -13.18 -17.87 -3.95
CA GLU A 84 -13.05 -18.61 -2.68
C GLU A 84 -11.76 -18.27 -1.89
N MET A 85 -10.84 -17.53 -2.49
CA MET A 85 -9.67 -17.00 -1.79
C MET A 85 -10.02 -15.82 -0.85
N LEU A 86 -11.18 -15.19 -1.03
CA LEU A 86 -11.71 -14.23 -0.07
C LEU A 86 -12.05 -14.94 1.24
N GLY A 87 -11.73 -14.33 2.35
CA GLY A 87 -11.86 -14.93 3.68
C GLY A 87 -10.71 -15.84 4.10
N ARG A 88 -9.71 -16.04 3.23
CA ARG A 88 -8.62 -17.00 3.45
C ARG A 88 -7.28 -16.31 3.75
N THR A 89 -6.41 -17.05 4.42
CA THR A 89 -5.05 -16.62 4.75
C THR A 89 -4.03 -17.53 4.11
N PHE A 90 -3.04 -16.92 3.42
CA PHE A 90 -2.01 -17.58 2.65
C PHE A 90 -0.61 -17.17 3.14
N ASN A 91 0.38 -18.02 2.91
CA ASN A 91 1.79 -17.67 3.06
C ASN A 91 2.28 -16.78 1.89
N GLY A 92 3.56 -16.40 1.90
CA GLY A 92 4.17 -15.53 0.90
C GLY A 92 4.18 -16.07 -0.53
N ILE A 93 4.00 -17.38 -0.72
CA ILE A 93 3.91 -18.03 -2.04
C ILE A 93 2.50 -18.47 -2.42
N GLY A 94 1.48 -18.03 -1.67
CA GLY A 94 0.08 -18.27 -1.99
C GLY A 94 -0.47 -19.62 -1.54
N GLN A 95 0.22 -20.34 -0.65
CA GLN A 95 -0.29 -21.57 -0.06
C GLN A 95 -1.16 -21.26 1.15
N PRO A 96 -2.35 -21.88 1.29
CA PRO A 96 -3.21 -21.67 2.47
C PRO A 96 -2.53 -22.06 3.77
N ILE A 97 -2.66 -21.21 4.79
CA ILE A 97 -2.13 -21.46 6.15
C ILE A 97 -3.20 -21.41 7.25
N ASP A 98 -4.45 -21.28 6.86
CA ASP A 98 -5.62 -21.22 7.76
C ASP A 98 -6.21 -22.59 8.14
N GLY A 99 -5.69 -23.67 7.59
CA GLY A 99 -6.14 -25.04 7.87
C GLY A 99 -7.43 -25.46 7.15
N LEU A 100 -7.94 -24.65 6.21
CA LEU A 100 -9.18 -24.91 5.48
C LEU A 100 -8.98 -25.69 4.15
N GLY A 101 -7.75 -26.18 3.90
CA GLY A 101 -7.41 -26.93 2.69
C GLY A 101 -7.01 -26.07 1.51
N ASP A 102 -6.63 -26.73 0.41
CA ASP A 102 -6.16 -26.07 -0.81
C ASP A 102 -7.30 -25.38 -1.57
N ILE A 103 -6.94 -24.34 -2.33
CA ILE A 103 -7.84 -23.72 -3.31
C ILE A 103 -7.83 -24.60 -4.56
N ILE A 104 -9.01 -24.96 -5.04
CA ILE A 104 -9.18 -25.73 -6.27
C ILE A 104 -9.80 -24.82 -7.32
N SER A 105 -9.04 -24.51 -8.36
CA SER A 105 -9.49 -23.67 -9.46
C SER A 105 -8.92 -24.14 -10.80
N ASP A 106 -9.75 -24.04 -11.84
CA ASP A 106 -9.29 -24.26 -13.23
C ASP A 106 -8.57 -23.04 -13.81
N VAL A 107 -8.56 -21.91 -13.09
CA VAL A 107 -7.92 -20.66 -13.54
C VAL A 107 -6.56 -20.53 -12.91
N LYS A 108 -5.52 -20.59 -13.75
CA LYS A 108 -4.12 -20.35 -13.37
C LYS A 108 -3.63 -19.09 -14.07
N LEU A 109 -3.03 -18.18 -13.32
CA LEU A 109 -2.53 -16.90 -13.81
C LEU A 109 -1.05 -16.71 -13.47
N ASP A 110 -0.29 -16.17 -14.42
CA ASP A 110 1.07 -15.73 -14.21
C ASP A 110 1.13 -14.61 -13.17
N ILE A 111 1.95 -14.75 -12.14
CA ILE A 111 2.09 -13.79 -11.06
C ILE A 111 2.68 -12.45 -11.50
N ASN A 112 3.37 -12.39 -12.63
CA ASN A 112 3.89 -11.13 -13.17
C ASN A 112 2.79 -10.24 -13.74
N GLY A 113 1.58 -10.77 -13.90
CA GLY A 113 0.43 -10.06 -14.44
C GLY A 113 0.53 -9.83 -15.95
N LYS A 114 -0.52 -9.24 -16.51
CA LYS A 114 -0.52 -8.83 -17.92
C LYS A 114 -0.30 -7.32 -18.00
N PRO A 115 0.58 -6.85 -18.90
CA PRO A 115 0.74 -5.41 -19.11
C PRO A 115 -0.60 -4.79 -19.51
N LEU A 116 -1.05 -3.81 -18.73
CA LEU A 116 -2.24 -3.04 -19.08
C LEU A 116 -1.87 -2.06 -20.21
N ASN A 117 -2.59 -2.16 -21.33
CA ASN A 117 -2.41 -1.20 -22.41
C ASN A 117 -2.82 0.20 -21.91
N PRO A 118 -1.94 1.20 -21.94
CA PRO A 118 -2.28 2.55 -21.48
C PRO A 118 -3.50 3.16 -22.17
N VAL A 119 -3.78 2.80 -23.43
CA VAL A 119 -4.93 3.28 -24.19
C VAL A 119 -6.26 2.71 -23.68
N THR A 120 -6.23 1.57 -23.00
CA THR A 120 -7.44 0.95 -22.43
C THR A 120 -7.69 1.37 -20.98
N ARG A 121 -6.84 2.19 -20.40
CA ARG A 121 -7.06 2.71 -19.04
C ARG A 121 -8.10 3.82 -19.06
N GLU A 122 -9.05 3.73 -18.14
CA GLU A 122 -9.99 4.82 -17.85
C GLU A 122 -9.45 5.73 -16.76
N TYR A 123 -9.82 7.01 -16.84
CA TYR A 123 -9.41 7.98 -15.84
C TYR A 123 -10.23 7.80 -14.56
N PRO A 124 -9.57 7.65 -13.38
CA PRO A 124 -10.25 7.45 -12.10
C PRO A 124 -11.10 8.66 -11.68
N ARG A 125 -12.31 8.42 -11.18
CA ARG A 125 -13.24 9.51 -10.78
C ARG A 125 -13.98 9.26 -9.46
N ASN A 126 -14.26 8.02 -9.10
CA ASN A 126 -15.02 7.72 -7.89
C ASN A 126 -14.09 7.56 -6.70
N TYR A 127 -14.48 8.03 -5.52
CA TYR A 127 -13.69 7.87 -4.33
C TYR A 127 -13.96 6.54 -3.61
N ILE A 128 -12.96 6.11 -2.83
CA ILE A 128 -13.09 5.05 -1.84
C ILE A 128 -13.10 5.73 -0.48
N ARG A 129 -14.15 5.51 0.30
CA ARG A 129 -14.25 5.98 1.66
C ARG A 129 -13.35 5.16 2.56
N THR A 130 -12.50 5.80 3.36
CA THR A 130 -11.67 5.15 4.37
C THR A 130 -12.23 5.31 5.78
N GLY A 131 -13.15 6.23 5.98
CA GLY A 131 -13.70 6.58 7.29
C GLY A 131 -12.76 7.43 8.14
N ILE A 132 -11.66 7.94 7.57
CA ILE A 132 -10.63 8.73 8.23
C ILE A 132 -10.64 10.15 7.67
N SER A 133 -10.99 11.13 8.52
CA SER A 133 -11.19 12.52 8.08
C SER A 133 -9.98 13.13 7.38
N ALA A 134 -8.77 12.90 7.88
CA ALA A 134 -7.55 13.43 7.25
C ALA A 134 -7.32 12.85 5.85
N ILE A 135 -7.76 11.62 5.58
CA ILE A 135 -7.68 11.00 4.25
C ILE A 135 -8.86 11.45 3.40
N ASP A 136 -10.08 11.14 3.82
CA ASP A 136 -11.29 11.37 3.02
C ASP A 136 -11.52 12.86 2.72
N GLY A 137 -11.16 13.74 3.69
CA GLY A 137 -11.36 15.18 3.57
C GLY A 137 -10.27 15.93 2.80
N LEU A 138 -9.00 15.52 2.91
CA LEU A 138 -7.86 16.32 2.40
C LEU A 138 -6.97 15.59 1.38
N THR A 139 -7.00 14.27 1.37
CA THR A 139 -6.19 13.42 0.47
C THR A 139 -7.01 12.26 -0.06
N THR A 140 -8.23 12.52 -0.47
CA THR A 140 -9.24 11.52 -0.86
C THR A 140 -8.67 10.47 -1.80
N LEU A 141 -8.88 9.20 -1.43
CA LEU A 141 -8.49 8.04 -2.23
C LEU A 141 -9.48 7.82 -3.37
N ILE A 142 -8.98 7.74 -4.59
CA ILE A 142 -9.79 7.56 -5.80
C ILE A 142 -9.65 6.12 -6.31
N ARG A 143 -10.75 5.52 -6.81
CA ARG A 143 -10.74 4.16 -7.37
C ARG A 143 -9.73 4.05 -8.51
N GLY A 144 -8.90 3.02 -8.49
CA GLY A 144 -7.85 2.82 -9.48
C GLY A 144 -6.58 3.62 -9.23
N GLN A 145 -6.49 4.37 -8.14
CA GLN A 145 -5.32 5.16 -7.75
C GLN A 145 -4.29 4.31 -6.99
N LYS A 146 -3.04 4.78 -7.05
CA LYS A 146 -1.93 4.35 -6.18
C LYS A 146 -1.63 5.48 -5.20
N LEU A 147 -2.01 5.31 -3.93
CA LEU A 147 -1.82 6.32 -2.88
C LEU A 147 -1.03 5.72 -1.72
N PRO A 148 0.30 5.86 -1.68
CA PRO A 148 1.12 5.27 -0.63
C PRO A 148 1.00 6.00 0.70
N ILE A 149 1.25 5.25 1.79
CA ILE A 149 1.45 5.78 3.13
C ILE A 149 2.94 5.75 3.44
N PHE A 150 3.53 6.91 3.66
CA PHE A 150 4.91 7.08 4.10
C PHE A 150 4.94 7.17 5.62
N SER A 151 5.43 6.11 6.25
CA SER A 151 5.54 5.98 7.70
C SER A 151 6.99 6.05 8.16
N GLY A 152 7.22 5.94 9.45
CA GLY A 152 8.51 5.79 10.09
C GLY A 152 8.49 4.66 11.12
N ASN A 153 9.66 4.20 11.52
CA ASN A 153 9.77 3.13 12.51
C ASN A 153 9.08 3.53 13.82
N GLY A 154 8.18 2.67 14.31
CA GLY A 154 7.45 2.89 15.55
C GLY A 154 6.24 3.84 15.43
N LEU A 155 5.91 4.31 14.23
CA LEU A 155 4.64 4.99 13.97
C LEU A 155 3.51 3.97 13.77
N PRO A 156 2.24 4.32 14.06
CA PRO A 156 1.12 3.39 14.11
C PRO A 156 0.53 3.07 12.72
N HIS A 157 1.38 2.78 11.72
CA HIS A 157 0.91 2.49 10.36
C HIS A 157 0.17 1.16 10.26
N ASP A 158 0.51 0.17 11.09
CA ASP A 158 -0.22 -1.11 11.13
C ASP A 158 -1.65 -0.91 11.65
N GLN A 159 -1.82 -0.09 12.69
CA GLN A 159 -3.15 0.26 13.23
C GLN A 159 -3.96 1.03 12.19
N LEU A 160 -3.33 1.99 11.50
CA LEU A 160 -3.97 2.74 10.43
C LEU A 160 -4.40 1.83 9.27
N ALA A 161 -3.53 0.92 8.83
CA ALA A 161 -3.86 -0.07 7.80
C ALA A 161 -5.03 -0.96 8.22
N ALA A 162 -5.03 -1.45 9.45
CA ALA A 162 -6.11 -2.27 9.99
C ALA A 162 -7.44 -1.48 10.06
N GLN A 163 -7.41 -0.21 10.48
CA GLN A 163 -8.59 0.65 10.50
C GLN A 163 -9.15 0.88 9.09
N ILE A 164 -8.30 1.13 8.09
CA ILE A 164 -8.72 1.26 6.70
C ILE A 164 -9.39 -0.03 6.22
N VAL A 165 -8.81 -1.19 6.49
CA VAL A 165 -9.42 -2.49 6.10
C VAL A 165 -10.80 -2.67 6.72
N GLN A 166 -10.97 -2.31 7.98
CA GLN A 166 -12.24 -2.44 8.69
C GLN A 166 -13.33 -1.49 8.18
N GLN A 167 -12.96 -0.31 7.68
CA GLN A 167 -13.89 0.79 7.42
C GLN A 167 -14.07 1.09 5.92
N ALA A 168 -13.14 0.66 5.07
CA ALA A 168 -13.16 1.02 3.65
C ALA A 168 -14.42 0.52 2.94
N SER A 169 -14.99 1.40 2.11
CA SER A 169 -16.19 1.11 1.31
C SER A 169 -16.26 2.00 0.07
N LEU A 170 -17.17 1.66 -0.85
CA LEU A 170 -17.43 2.43 -2.08
C LEU A 170 -18.38 3.62 -1.87
N GLY A 171 -18.66 4.00 -0.61
CA GLY A 171 -19.65 5.00 -0.25
C GLY A 171 -20.97 4.37 0.23
N GLU A 172 -21.91 5.24 0.69
CA GLU A 172 -23.09 4.77 1.43
C GLU A 172 -24.19 4.12 0.59
N ASN A 173 -24.15 4.28 -0.74
CA ASN A 173 -25.23 3.86 -1.65
C ASN A 173 -24.71 3.07 -2.87
N SER A 174 -23.61 2.37 -2.76
CA SER A 174 -23.08 1.56 -3.86
C SER A 174 -23.52 0.09 -3.71
N ASP A 175 -24.20 -0.45 -4.72
CA ASP A 175 -24.52 -1.87 -4.83
C ASP A 175 -23.37 -2.67 -5.51
N GLU A 176 -22.24 -2.01 -5.79
CA GLU A 176 -21.07 -2.62 -6.42
C GLU A 176 -20.30 -3.49 -5.43
N GLU A 177 -19.77 -4.61 -5.89
CA GLU A 177 -19.01 -5.53 -5.06
C GLU A 177 -17.62 -4.95 -4.73
N PHE A 178 -17.25 -4.99 -3.44
CA PHE A 178 -15.99 -4.49 -2.90
C PHE A 178 -15.31 -5.55 -2.07
N ALA A 179 -14.00 -5.71 -2.26
CA ALA A 179 -13.17 -6.59 -1.44
C ALA A 179 -11.76 -6.02 -1.27
N ILE A 180 -11.02 -6.62 -0.35
CA ILE A 180 -9.67 -6.19 0.00
C ILE A 180 -8.70 -7.35 -0.18
N VAL A 181 -7.55 -7.05 -0.79
CA VAL A 181 -6.41 -7.96 -0.82
C VAL A 181 -5.30 -7.35 0.02
N PHE A 182 -4.90 -8.06 1.06
CA PHE A 182 -3.89 -7.59 2.02
C PHE A 182 -2.62 -8.42 1.87
N GLY A 183 -1.50 -7.75 1.56
CA GLY A 183 -0.18 -8.37 1.45
C GLY A 183 0.78 -7.81 2.51
N ALA A 184 1.28 -8.69 3.38
CA ALA A 184 2.26 -8.33 4.41
C ALA A 184 3.62 -8.95 4.08
N MET A 185 4.67 -8.14 4.00
CA MET A 185 6.01 -8.52 3.56
C MET A 185 7.04 -8.26 4.65
N GLY A 186 7.64 -9.32 5.16
CA GLY A 186 8.69 -9.23 6.17
C GLY A 186 8.19 -8.73 7.52
N VAL A 187 6.94 -8.97 7.86
CA VAL A 187 6.34 -8.54 9.12
C VAL A 187 6.71 -9.50 10.26
N LYS A 188 6.72 -8.98 11.48
CA LYS A 188 6.89 -9.81 12.67
C LYS A 188 5.65 -10.65 12.91
N TYR A 189 5.81 -11.74 13.63
CA TYR A 189 4.71 -12.64 13.96
C TYR A 189 3.58 -11.96 14.75
N ASP A 190 3.93 -11.11 15.70
CA ASP A 190 2.96 -10.34 16.49
C ASP A 190 2.14 -9.35 15.63
N VAL A 191 2.76 -8.76 14.62
CA VAL A 191 2.08 -7.89 13.66
C VAL A 191 1.15 -8.70 12.75
N ALA A 192 1.59 -9.85 12.26
CA ALA A 192 0.74 -10.73 11.45
C ALA A 192 -0.48 -11.23 12.26
N ASP A 193 -0.26 -11.65 13.52
CA ASP A 193 -1.35 -12.09 14.41
C ASP A 193 -2.30 -10.93 14.76
N PHE A 194 -1.78 -9.71 14.94
CA PHE A 194 -2.59 -8.50 15.11
C PHE A 194 -3.55 -8.29 13.95
N PHE A 195 -3.08 -8.32 12.70
CA PHE A 195 -3.95 -8.15 11.53
C PHE A 195 -4.99 -9.25 11.45
N ARG A 196 -4.58 -10.50 11.58
CA ARG A 196 -5.50 -11.65 11.52
C ARG A 196 -6.62 -11.52 12.55
N ARG A 197 -6.29 -11.30 13.81
CA ARG A 197 -7.29 -11.16 14.90
C ARG A 197 -8.19 -9.96 14.68
N THR A 198 -7.61 -8.82 14.30
CA THR A 198 -8.38 -7.58 14.08
C THR A 198 -9.42 -7.77 12.98
N PHE A 199 -9.09 -8.47 11.90
CA PHE A 199 -10.04 -8.72 10.81
C PHE A 199 -11.09 -9.77 11.19
N GLU A 200 -10.73 -10.81 11.93
CA GLU A 200 -11.67 -11.80 12.46
C GLU A 200 -12.66 -11.17 13.45
N GLU A 201 -12.18 -10.40 14.42
CA GLU A 201 -13.00 -9.77 15.46
C GLU A 201 -13.94 -8.69 14.91
N SER A 202 -13.53 -7.97 13.88
CA SER A 202 -14.37 -6.95 13.22
C SER A 202 -15.39 -7.53 12.23
N GLY A 203 -15.28 -8.81 11.89
CA GLY A 203 -16.19 -9.48 10.96
C GLY A 203 -15.97 -9.12 9.49
N VAL A 204 -14.85 -8.43 9.14
CA VAL A 204 -14.53 -8.10 7.74
C VAL A 204 -13.75 -9.19 7.04
N SER A 205 -13.30 -10.21 7.76
CA SER A 205 -12.44 -11.27 7.22
C SER A 205 -13.01 -11.94 5.96
N GLU A 206 -14.32 -12.11 5.84
CA GLU A 206 -14.98 -12.73 4.67
C GLU A 206 -14.74 -11.99 3.35
N HIS A 207 -14.40 -10.69 3.41
CA HIS A 207 -14.12 -9.84 2.26
C HIS A 207 -12.63 -9.54 2.08
N VAL A 208 -11.75 -10.20 2.86
CA VAL A 208 -10.31 -9.96 2.84
C VAL A 208 -9.55 -11.24 2.49
N ALA A 209 -8.73 -11.20 1.46
CA ALA A 209 -7.71 -12.23 1.21
C ALA A 209 -6.37 -11.75 1.76
N MET A 210 -5.73 -12.54 2.63
CA MET A 210 -4.46 -12.18 3.29
C MET A 210 -3.32 -13.02 2.77
N PHE A 211 -2.22 -12.37 2.37
CA PHE A 211 -0.96 -12.99 2.01
C PHE A 211 0.12 -12.52 2.99
N ILE A 212 0.73 -13.44 3.72
CA ILE A 212 1.65 -13.11 4.82
C ILE A 212 3.01 -13.75 4.58
N ASN A 213 4.04 -12.92 4.46
CA ASN A 213 5.44 -13.31 4.56
C ASN A 213 6.00 -12.75 5.87
N LEU A 214 6.45 -13.63 6.74
CA LEU A 214 7.04 -13.27 8.02
C LEU A 214 8.49 -12.81 7.88
N ALA A 215 9.00 -12.11 8.89
CA ALA A 215 10.37 -11.60 8.90
C ALA A 215 11.44 -12.73 8.85
N ASN A 216 11.11 -13.91 9.36
CA ASN A 216 11.96 -15.08 9.35
C ASN A 216 11.72 -16.02 8.15
N ASP A 217 10.73 -15.73 7.30
CA ASP A 217 10.51 -16.47 6.07
C ASP A 217 11.59 -16.13 5.02
N PRO A 218 11.81 -17.01 4.03
CA PRO A 218 12.79 -16.78 2.99
C PRO A 218 12.61 -15.45 2.26
N VAL A 219 13.73 -14.77 2.03
CA VAL A 219 13.79 -13.45 1.40
C VAL A 219 13.14 -13.42 0.01
N VAL A 220 13.25 -14.52 -0.73
CA VAL A 220 12.71 -14.62 -2.09
C VAL A 220 11.19 -14.67 -2.10
N GLU A 221 10.58 -15.34 -1.12
CA GLU A 221 9.13 -15.34 -0.96
C GLU A 221 8.59 -13.93 -0.79
N ARG A 222 9.34 -13.06 -0.08
CA ARG A 222 8.98 -11.65 0.10
C ARG A 222 8.86 -10.87 -1.20
N LEU A 223 9.67 -11.21 -2.21
CA LEU A 223 9.59 -10.62 -3.55
C LEU A 223 8.41 -11.14 -4.38
N ILE A 224 7.86 -12.30 -4.01
CA ILE A 224 6.75 -12.94 -4.70
C ILE A 224 5.41 -12.49 -4.12
N THR A 225 5.33 -12.32 -2.80
CA THR A 225 4.11 -12.00 -2.07
C THR A 225 3.27 -10.89 -2.70
N PRO A 226 3.80 -9.69 -3.03
CA PRO A 226 2.99 -8.64 -3.62
C PRO A 226 2.53 -8.98 -5.05
N LYS A 227 3.29 -9.78 -5.80
CA LYS A 227 2.90 -10.22 -7.15
C LYS A 227 1.69 -11.13 -7.09
N ILE A 228 1.68 -12.08 -6.15
CA ILE A 228 0.55 -12.99 -5.92
C ILE A 228 -0.69 -12.21 -5.49
N ALA A 229 -0.55 -11.32 -4.50
CA ALA A 229 -1.64 -10.48 -4.04
C ALA A 229 -2.27 -9.66 -5.17
N LEU A 230 -1.44 -9.04 -6.00
CA LEU A 230 -1.90 -8.26 -7.15
C LEU A 230 -2.53 -9.14 -8.24
N THR A 231 -2.06 -10.37 -8.43
CA THR A 231 -2.65 -11.31 -9.41
C THR A 231 -4.08 -11.71 -9.02
N LEU A 232 -4.31 -11.99 -7.74
CA LEU A 232 -5.66 -12.20 -7.23
C LEU A 232 -6.52 -10.95 -7.39
N ALA A 233 -6.00 -9.78 -7.05
CA ALA A 233 -6.71 -8.51 -7.18
C ALA A 233 -7.13 -8.22 -8.63
N GLU A 234 -6.24 -8.44 -9.59
CA GLU A 234 -6.55 -8.30 -11.03
C GLU A 234 -7.63 -9.27 -11.49
N TYR A 235 -7.57 -10.54 -11.05
CA TYR A 235 -8.60 -11.52 -11.36
C TYR A 235 -9.97 -11.10 -10.84
N LEU A 236 -10.07 -10.75 -9.57
CA LEU A 236 -11.31 -10.31 -8.95
C LEU A 236 -11.86 -9.04 -9.59
N ALA A 237 -10.97 -8.09 -9.92
CA ALA A 237 -11.38 -6.82 -10.52
C ALA A 237 -11.77 -6.99 -12.01
N PHE A 238 -10.92 -7.60 -12.82
CA PHE A 238 -11.06 -7.54 -14.26
C PHE A 238 -11.81 -8.72 -14.86
N GLU A 239 -11.91 -9.85 -14.16
CA GLU A 239 -12.69 -11.02 -14.62
C GLU A 239 -14.02 -11.17 -13.85
N LYS A 240 -14.06 -10.72 -12.58
CA LYS A 240 -15.27 -10.82 -11.74
C LYS A 240 -16.01 -9.49 -11.58
N GLY A 241 -15.38 -8.38 -11.92
CA GLY A 241 -16.01 -7.07 -11.92
C GLY A 241 -16.06 -6.36 -10.57
N MET A 242 -15.30 -6.85 -9.58
CA MET A 242 -15.23 -6.29 -8.23
C MET A 242 -14.34 -5.05 -8.16
N HIS A 243 -14.61 -4.17 -7.22
CA HIS A 243 -13.67 -3.10 -6.86
C HIS A 243 -12.75 -3.57 -5.74
N ILE A 244 -11.46 -3.67 -6.02
CA ILE A 244 -10.47 -4.24 -5.10
C ILE A 244 -9.56 -3.15 -4.56
N LEU A 245 -9.47 -3.07 -3.23
CA LEU A 245 -8.46 -2.30 -2.52
C LEU A 245 -7.31 -3.23 -2.13
N VAL A 246 -6.12 -2.97 -2.64
CA VAL A 246 -4.91 -3.71 -2.29
C VAL A 246 -4.10 -2.89 -1.30
N ILE A 247 -3.78 -3.48 -0.14
CA ILE A 247 -2.88 -2.90 0.85
C ILE A 247 -1.63 -3.76 0.91
N LEU A 248 -0.47 -3.14 0.67
CA LEU A 248 0.83 -3.81 0.68
C LEU A 248 1.72 -3.18 1.78
N THR A 249 2.05 -3.93 2.81
CA THR A 249 2.92 -3.52 3.91
C THR A 249 3.98 -4.59 4.21
N ASP A 250 5.26 -4.33 4.34
CA ASP A 250 5.98 -3.07 4.21
C ASP A 250 6.80 -3.08 2.93
N MET A 251 6.63 -2.06 2.09
CA MET A 251 7.38 -1.96 0.82
C MET A 251 8.87 -1.68 1.03
N THR A 252 9.26 -1.19 2.21
CA THR A 252 10.67 -1.08 2.58
C THR A 252 11.29 -2.46 2.79
N SER A 253 10.59 -3.37 3.48
CA SER A 253 11.03 -4.77 3.62
C SER A 253 11.14 -5.46 2.27
N TYR A 254 10.23 -5.19 1.34
CA TYR A 254 10.31 -5.67 -0.04
C TYR A 254 11.57 -5.17 -0.75
N ALA A 255 11.84 -3.88 -0.71
CA ALA A 255 13.02 -3.29 -1.35
C ALA A 255 14.34 -3.78 -0.71
N GLU A 256 14.37 -3.99 0.62
CA GLU A 256 15.52 -4.57 1.30
C GLU A 256 15.76 -6.03 0.89
N ALA A 257 14.70 -6.82 0.69
CA ALA A 257 14.81 -8.17 0.14
C ALA A 257 15.43 -8.15 -1.27
N MET A 258 15.03 -7.20 -2.09
CA MET A 258 15.61 -7.01 -3.43
C MET A 258 17.09 -6.63 -3.35
N ARG A 259 17.49 -5.76 -2.42
CA ARG A 259 18.88 -5.41 -2.18
C ARG A 259 19.71 -6.61 -1.76
N GLU A 260 19.20 -7.46 -0.89
CA GLU A 260 19.86 -8.68 -0.42
C GLU A 260 20.09 -9.67 -1.58
N VAL A 261 19.06 -9.92 -2.39
CA VAL A 261 19.16 -10.79 -3.56
C VAL A 261 20.13 -10.24 -4.61
N SER A 262 20.06 -8.95 -4.91
CA SER A 262 20.99 -8.28 -5.85
C SER A 262 22.45 -8.38 -5.37
N SER A 263 22.66 -8.19 -4.06
CA SER A 263 24.00 -8.37 -3.46
C SER A 263 24.50 -9.79 -3.58
N SER A 264 23.63 -10.78 -3.38
CA SER A 264 24.00 -12.21 -3.52
C SER A 264 24.37 -12.59 -4.95
N LYS A 265 23.82 -11.90 -5.95
CA LYS A 265 24.20 -12.04 -7.37
C LYS A 265 25.52 -11.35 -7.71
N GLY A 266 26.06 -10.50 -6.83
CA GLY A 266 27.23 -9.67 -7.11
C GLY A 266 26.95 -8.52 -8.09
N GLU A 267 25.71 -8.07 -8.21
CA GLU A 267 25.34 -6.93 -9.06
C GLU A 267 25.97 -5.64 -8.54
N ILE A 268 26.30 -4.73 -9.46
CA ILE A 268 26.87 -3.44 -9.10
C ILE A 268 25.77 -2.60 -8.40
N PRO A 269 25.95 -2.21 -7.14
CA PRO A 269 24.93 -1.46 -6.42
C PRO A 269 24.82 -0.03 -6.95
N SER A 270 23.58 0.49 -6.94
CA SER A 270 23.24 1.88 -7.19
C SER A 270 23.14 2.65 -5.87
N ARG A 271 22.31 3.68 -5.84
CA ARG A 271 22.13 4.58 -4.66
C ARG A 271 21.76 3.78 -3.39
N LYS A 272 22.50 4.00 -2.30
CA LYS A 272 22.35 3.32 -0.99
C LYS A 272 22.37 1.79 -1.03
N GLY A 273 23.03 1.21 -2.03
CA GLY A 273 23.19 -0.24 -2.15
C GLY A 273 22.02 -0.98 -2.80
N PHE A 274 20.98 -0.29 -3.25
CA PHE A 274 19.86 -0.87 -3.98
C PHE A 274 20.26 -1.19 -5.44
N PRO A 275 19.61 -2.19 -6.08
CA PRO A 275 19.86 -2.47 -7.49
C PRO A 275 19.40 -1.31 -8.39
N GLY A 276 20.04 -1.16 -9.54
CA GLY A 276 19.72 -0.11 -10.49
C GLY A 276 18.30 -0.18 -11.06
N TYR A 277 17.68 -1.36 -11.01
CA TYR A 277 16.31 -1.61 -11.47
C TYR A 277 15.23 -1.46 -10.39
N LEU A 278 15.56 -0.92 -9.20
CA LEU A 278 14.56 -0.73 -8.12
C LEU A 278 13.35 0.07 -8.61
N TYR A 279 13.55 1.12 -9.41
CA TYR A 279 12.46 1.94 -9.95
C TYR A 279 11.52 1.11 -10.85
N SER A 280 12.06 0.41 -11.83
CA SER A 280 11.26 -0.38 -12.77
C SER A 280 10.54 -1.55 -12.10
N ASP A 281 11.15 -2.14 -11.08
CA ASP A 281 10.53 -3.22 -10.30
C ASP A 281 9.36 -2.71 -9.47
N LEU A 282 9.52 -1.62 -8.69
CA LEU A 282 8.43 -0.97 -7.97
C LEU A 282 7.33 -0.51 -8.93
N ALA A 283 7.70 0.07 -10.09
CA ALA A 283 6.73 0.47 -11.10
C ALA A 283 5.93 -0.72 -11.63
N SER A 284 6.55 -1.88 -11.81
CA SER A 284 5.87 -3.09 -12.29
C SER A 284 4.77 -3.57 -11.34
N LEU A 285 4.91 -3.31 -10.04
CA LEU A 285 3.89 -3.60 -9.03
C LEU A 285 2.82 -2.51 -9.00
N TYR A 286 3.22 -1.25 -8.88
CA TYR A 286 2.27 -0.15 -8.69
C TYR A 286 1.43 0.12 -9.94
N GLU A 287 1.98 -0.08 -11.14
CA GLU A 287 1.26 0.11 -12.41
C GLU A 287 0.17 -0.96 -12.68
N ARG A 288 0.05 -1.97 -11.81
CA ARG A 288 -1.05 -2.92 -11.83
C ARG A 288 -2.37 -2.34 -11.27
N ALA A 289 -2.32 -1.19 -10.60
CA ALA A 289 -3.52 -0.45 -10.22
C ALA A 289 -4.13 0.26 -11.42
N GLY A 290 -5.44 0.38 -11.44
CA GLY A 290 -6.16 1.13 -12.47
C GLY A 290 -7.58 0.65 -12.72
N ILE A 291 -8.21 1.31 -13.68
CA ILE A 291 -9.52 0.97 -14.27
C ILE A 291 -9.28 0.67 -15.74
N VAL A 292 -9.89 -0.38 -16.26
CA VAL A 292 -9.73 -0.83 -17.65
C VAL A 292 -11.06 -0.70 -18.38
N ALA A 293 -11.04 -0.04 -19.54
CA ALA A 293 -12.21 0.15 -20.38
C ALA A 293 -12.90 -1.18 -20.73
N GLY A 294 -14.21 -1.22 -20.55
CA GLY A 294 -15.02 -2.42 -20.81
C GLY A 294 -14.96 -3.49 -19.72
N ARG A 295 -14.30 -3.20 -18.58
CA ARG A 295 -14.27 -4.05 -17.40
C ARG A 295 -14.82 -3.25 -16.20
N PRO A 296 -15.85 -3.75 -15.50
CA PRO A 296 -16.54 -2.94 -14.47
C PRO A 296 -15.73 -2.72 -13.20
N GLY A 297 -14.78 -3.61 -12.89
CA GLY A 297 -13.99 -3.55 -11.67
C GLY A 297 -12.80 -2.60 -11.71
N SER A 298 -12.16 -2.42 -10.56
CA SER A 298 -10.96 -1.59 -10.42
C SER A 298 -9.96 -2.19 -9.43
N VAL A 299 -8.68 -1.90 -9.61
CA VAL A 299 -7.62 -2.19 -8.64
C VAL A 299 -7.08 -0.87 -8.11
N THR A 300 -7.27 -0.63 -6.82
CA THR A 300 -6.72 0.53 -6.09
C THR A 300 -5.64 0.05 -5.14
N GLN A 301 -4.53 0.77 -5.02
CA GLN A 301 -3.43 0.36 -4.15
C GLN A 301 -3.11 1.39 -3.08
N ILE A 302 -2.91 0.92 -1.85
CA ILE A 302 -2.28 1.64 -0.74
C ILE A 302 -0.99 0.90 -0.38
N PRO A 303 0.15 1.20 -1.03
CA PRO A 303 1.44 0.72 -0.58
C PRO A 303 1.84 1.45 0.70
N ILE A 304 2.26 0.72 1.73
CA ILE A 304 2.78 1.29 2.98
C ILE A 304 4.27 1.03 3.02
N LEU A 305 5.05 2.07 3.30
CA LEU A 305 6.49 1.97 3.46
C LEU A 305 6.96 2.69 4.73
N THR A 306 8.04 2.21 5.32
CA THR A 306 8.73 2.86 6.43
C THR A 306 9.96 3.59 5.92
N MET A 307 10.04 4.89 6.19
CA MET A 307 11.19 5.71 5.81
C MET A 307 12.33 5.50 6.81
N PRO A 308 13.50 5.00 6.38
CA PRO A 308 14.67 4.93 7.26
C PRO A 308 15.05 6.32 7.76
N ASN A 309 15.14 6.47 9.09
CA ASN A 309 15.42 7.76 9.77
C ASN A 309 14.42 8.89 9.45
N ASP A 310 13.18 8.55 9.11
CA ASP A 310 12.15 9.49 8.66
C ASP A 310 12.57 10.33 7.42
N ASP A 311 13.53 9.83 6.63
CA ASP A 311 14.10 10.50 5.46
C ASP A 311 13.26 10.25 4.21
N ILE A 312 12.43 11.21 3.85
CA ILE A 312 11.60 11.17 2.64
C ILE A 312 12.45 11.18 1.34
N THR A 313 13.72 11.58 1.41
CA THR A 313 14.65 11.56 0.26
C THR A 313 15.36 10.22 0.09
N HIS A 314 15.09 9.25 0.95
CA HIS A 314 15.59 7.89 0.79
C HIS A 314 15.07 7.27 -0.52
N PRO A 315 15.85 6.41 -1.23
CA PRO A 315 15.45 5.86 -2.53
C PRO A 315 14.04 5.25 -2.57
N ILE A 316 13.60 4.59 -1.52
CA ILE A 316 12.29 3.92 -1.49
C ILE A 316 11.13 4.92 -1.53
N PRO A 317 10.98 5.89 -0.60
CA PRO A 317 9.91 6.87 -0.70
C PRO A 317 10.07 7.79 -1.90
N ASP A 318 11.31 8.19 -2.25
CA ASP A 318 11.60 9.05 -3.39
C ASP A 318 11.08 8.44 -4.71
N LEU A 319 11.48 7.20 -5.01
CA LEU A 319 11.04 6.49 -6.21
C LEU A 319 9.53 6.18 -6.19
N THR A 320 9.00 5.78 -5.03
CA THR A 320 7.56 5.54 -4.88
C THR A 320 6.76 6.81 -5.18
N GLY A 321 7.19 7.97 -4.70
CA GLY A 321 6.54 9.26 -4.97
C GLY A 321 6.53 9.66 -6.44
N TYR A 322 7.52 9.22 -7.24
CA TYR A 322 7.53 9.44 -8.70
C TYR A 322 6.55 8.55 -9.45
N ILE A 323 6.32 7.32 -8.97
CA ILE A 323 5.47 6.34 -9.65
C ILE A 323 3.98 6.57 -9.33
N THR A 324 3.68 7.05 -8.12
CA THR A 324 2.32 7.12 -7.57
C THR A 324 1.67 8.49 -7.75
N GLU A 325 0.35 8.56 -7.51
CA GLU A 325 -0.43 9.78 -7.68
C GLU A 325 -0.62 10.58 -6.38
N GLY A 326 0.38 10.60 -5.53
CA GLY A 326 0.39 11.33 -4.26
C GLY A 326 1.03 10.53 -3.14
N GLN A 327 0.86 10.97 -1.92
CA GLN A 327 1.29 10.28 -0.70
C GLN A 327 0.52 10.78 0.53
N ILE A 328 0.41 9.92 1.53
CA ILE A 328 -0.02 10.23 2.90
C ILE A 328 1.22 10.09 3.78
N VAL A 329 1.57 11.12 4.55
CA VAL A 329 2.79 11.14 5.37
C VAL A 329 2.40 11.10 6.84
N LEU A 330 2.94 10.11 7.57
CA LEU A 330 2.80 10.05 9.03
C LEU A 330 3.91 10.83 9.70
N ASP A 331 3.57 11.52 10.78
CA ASP A 331 4.44 12.45 11.48
C ASP A 331 4.71 11.98 12.92
N ARG A 332 6.00 11.97 13.28
CA ARG A 332 6.46 11.55 14.60
C ARG A 332 6.10 12.57 15.69
N GLN A 333 6.04 13.84 15.34
CA GLN A 333 5.72 14.90 16.28
C GLN A 333 4.24 14.83 16.68
N LEU A 334 3.33 14.65 15.72
CA LEU A 334 1.91 14.43 16.00
C LEU A 334 1.70 13.16 16.83
N ASN A 335 2.40 12.07 16.50
CA ASN A 335 2.35 10.85 17.29
C ASN A 335 2.83 11.06 18.74
N GLY A 336 3.90 11.85 18.93
CA GLY A 336 4.40 12.24 20.26
C GLY A 336 3.41 13.09 21.08
N GLN A 337 2.49 13.77 20.41
CA GLN A 337 1.39 14.53 21.03
C GLN A 337 0.13 13.68 21.25
N ASN A 338 0.20 12.36 21.02
CA ASN A 338 -0.91 11.41 21.09
C ASN A 338 -2.06 11.72 20.09
N ILE A 339 -1.74 12.34 18.97
CA ILE A 339 -2.70 12.49 17.86
C ILE A 339 -2.68 11.20 17.01
N TYR A 340 -3.83 10.57 16.87
CA TYR A 340 -4.01 9.37 16.03
C TYR A 340 -5.23 9.55 15.11
N PRO A 341 -5.09 9.17 13.81
CA PRO A 341 -3.84 8.83 13.11
C PRO A 341 -2.93 10.05 12.96
N PRO A 342 -1.59 9.91 13.13
CA PRO A 342 -0.68 11.05 13.09
C PRO A 342 -0.36 11.49 11.65
N ILE A 343 -1.38 11.84 10.88
CA ILE A 343 -1.24 12.25 9.48
C ILE A 343 -0.84 13.71 9.39
N ASN A 344 0.34 13.98 8.84
CA ASN A 344 0.75 15.34 8.49
C ASN A 344 0.14 15.74 7.16
N VAL A 345 -0.85 16.61 7.20
CA VAL A 345 -1.61 16.99 6.01
C VAL A 345 -0.83 17.89 5.04
N LEU A 346 0.20 18.62 5.50
CA LEU A 346 0.94 19.56 4.65
C LEU A 346 1.78 18.87 3.57
N PRO A 347 2.59 17.81 3.86
CA PRO A 347 3.31 17.06 2.83
C PRO A 347 2.45 15.99 2.16
N SER A 348 1.22 15.77 2.63
CA SER A 348 0.30 14.78 2.08
C SER A 348 -0.52 15.37 0.94
N LEU A 349 -0.71 14.59 -0.11
CA LEU A 349 -1.55 15.01 -1.23
C LEU A 349 -2.09 13.81 -2.01
N SER A 350 -3.26 14.00 -2.64
CA SER A 350 -3.80 13.10 -3.66
C SER A 350 -4.03 13.88 -4.94
N ARG A 351 -3.28 13.57 -6.00
CA ARG A 351 -3.33 14.31 -7.27
C ARG A 351 -4.64 14.11 -8.02
N LEU A 352 -5.33 13.01 -7.77
CA LEU A 352 -6.59 12.66 -8.43
C LEU A 352 -7.83 13.14 -7.64
N MET A 353 -7.66 13.61 -6.42
CA MET A 353 -8.75 14.01 -5.52
C MET A 353 -9.78 14.93 -6.19
N LYS A 354 -9.32 15.98 -6.87
CA LYS A 354 -10.17 17.00 -7.50
C LYS A 354 -11.19 16.46 -8.51
N ASP A 355 -10.90 15.30 -9.11
CA ASP A 355 -11.72 14.69 -10.15
C ASP A 355 -12.72 13.66 -9.58
N GLY A 356 -12.64 13.34 -8.29
CA GLY A 356 -13.49 12.36 -7.61
C GLY A 356 -14.24 12.90 -6.38
N ILE A 357 -14.24 14.22 -6.17
CA ILE A 357 -14.97 14.88 -5.08
C ILE A 357 -15.89 15.99 -5.61
N GLY A 358 -16.78 16.50 -4.75
CA GLY A 358 -17.74 17.55 -5.10
C GLY A 358 -19.08 16.99 -5.51
N GLU A 359 -19.84 17.78 -6.27
CA GLU A 359 -21.21 17.45 -6.68
C GLU A 359 -21.25 16.11 -7.46
N GLY A 360 -22.11 15.21 -7.04
CA GLY A 360 -22.25 13.87 -7.62
C GLY A 360 -21.33 12.79 -7.05
N TYR A 361 -20.33 13.16 -6.25
CA TYR A 361 -19.39 12.22 -5.60
C TYR A 361 -19.42 12.33 -4.08
N THR A 362 -19.22 13.54 -3.58
CA THR A 362 -19.26 13.86 -2.15
C THR A 362 -20.26 15.01 -1.92
N ARG A 363 -19.89 16.08 -1.24
CA ARG A 363 -20.70 17.29 -1.11
C ARG A 363 -20.09 18.43 -1.94
N ALA A 364 -20.91 19.29 -2.50
CA ALA A 364 -20.49 20.33 -3.46
C ALA A 364 -19.39 21.27 -2.92
N ASP A 365 -19.38 21.52 -1.60
CA ASP A 365 -18.41 22.37 -0.91
C ASP A 365 -17.08 21.68 -0.55
N HIS A 366 -16.92 20.37 -0.83
CA HIS A 366 -15.77 19.59 -0.37
C HIS A 366 -14.43 20.19 -0.81
N GLN A 367 -14.29 20.56 -2.08
CA GLN A 367 -13.04 21.14 -2.60
C GLN A 367 -12.68 22.45 -1.92
N ASP A 368 -13.67 23.31 -1.66
CA ASP A 368 -13.49 24.61 -1.02
C ASP A 368 -13.06 24.44 0.44
N VAL A 369 -13.75 23.55 1.16
CA VAL A 369 -13.41 23.22 2.56
C VAL A 369 -12.01 22.64 2.68
N ALA A 370 -11.65 21.69 1.80
CA ALA A 370 -10.32 21.07 1.79
C ALA A 370 -9.21 22.11 1.54
N ASN A 371 -9.38 22.96 0.52
CA ASN A 371 -8.42 23.99 0.18
C ASN A 371 -8.26 25.01 1.32
N GLN A 372 -9.36 25.39 1.96
CA GLN A 372 -9.33 26.36 3.04
C GLN A 372 -8.72 25.80 4.32
N LEU A 373 -9.07 24.56 4.71
CA LEU A 373 -8.45 23.90 5.87
C LEU A 373 -6.94 23.76 5.69
N PHE A 374 -6.50 23.33 4.50
CA PHE A 374 -5.07 23.23 4.17
C PHE A 374 -4.37 24.58 4.29
N SER A 375 -4.95 25.64 3.70
CA SER A 375 -4.41 27.00 3.75
C SER A 375 -4.33 27.54 5.18
N CYS A 376 -5.38 27.36 5.97
CA CYS A 376 -5.38 27.77 7.37
C CYS A 376 -4.36 27.00 8.21
N TYR A 377 -4.22 25.69 8.01
CA TYR A 377 -3.25 24.91 8.75
C TYR A 377 -1.79 25.24 8.36
N ALA A 378 -1.54 25.63 7.11
CA ALA A 378 -0.24 26.17 6.72
C ALA A 378 0.10 27.46 7.50
N LYS A 379 -0.87 28.38 7.65
CA LYS A 379 -0.69 29.61 8.46
C LYS A 379 -0.45 29.32 9.95
N VAL A 380 -0.95 28.19 10.48
CA VAL A 380 -0.61 27.74 11.85
C VAL A 380 0.90 27.51 12.01
N GLY A 381 1.55 26.93 10.99
CA GLY A 381 3.01 26.76 10.99
C GLY A 381 3.75 28.07 11.11
N ASP A 382 3.32 29.09 10.35
CA ASP A 382 3.89 30.45 10.41
C ASP A 382 3.68 31.10 11.78
N ALA A 383 2.49 30.98 12.34
CA ALA A 383 2.18 31.50 13.68
C ALA A 383 3.00 30.81 14.80
N ARG A 384 3.20 29.49 14.70
CA ARG A 384 4.07 28.73 15.63
C ARG A 384 5.53 29.15 15.51
N ALA A 385 6.03 29.34 14.30
CA ALA A 385 7.39 29.81 14.06
C ALA A 385 7.59 31.23 14.66
N LEU A 386 6.62 32.12 14.45
CA LEU A 386 6.66 33.46 15.04
C LEU A 386 6.60 33.42 16.57
N ALA A 387 5.69 32.62 17.15
CA ALA A 387 5.59 32.43 18.60
C ALA A 387 6.89 31.94 19.24
N SER A 388 7.62 31.07 18.55
CA SER A 388 8.91 30.56 19.04
C SER A 388 10.02 31.64 19.13
N VAL A 389 9.86 32.75 18.39
CA VAL A 389 10.84 33.85 18.34
C VAL A 389 10.46 34.97 19.28
N ILE A 390 9.20 35.41 19.30
CA ILE A 390 8.78 36.60 20.06
C ILE A 390 7.95 36.26 21.30
N GLY A 391 7.52 35.02 21.49
CA GLY A 391 6.60 34.58 22.54
C GLY A 391 5.13 34.67 22.13
N GLU A 392 4.29 33.81 22.70
CA GLU A 392 2.86 33.76 22.40
C GLU A 392 2.12 35.04 22.82
N ASP A 393 2.56 35.68 23.91
CA ASP A 393 1.92 36.89 24.44
C ASP A 393 2.01 38.06 23.47
N GLU A 394 3.09 38.14 22.69
CA GLU A 394 3.36 39.21 21.73
C GLU A 394 2.73 39.00 20.35
N LEU A 395 2.09 37.85 20.13
CA LEU A 395 1.42 37.56 18.86
C LEU A 395 0.21 38.47 18.62
N SER A 396 -0.05 38.74 17.35
CA SER A 396 -1.29 39.44 16.95
C SER A 396 -2.53 38.65 17.33
N PRO A 397 -3.70 39.31 17.51
CA PRO A 397 -4.95 38.61 17.82
C PRO A 397 -5.32 37.49 16.80
N ILE A 398 -4.98 37.71 15.53
CA ILE A 398 -5.25 36.72 14.49
C ILE A 398 -4.30 35.53 14.56
N ASP A 399 -3.01 35.77 14.86
CA ASP A 399 -2.03 34.68 15.02
C ASP A 399 -2.39 33.79 16.22
N LYS A 400 -2.87 34.37 17.33
CA LYS A 400 -3.38 33.63 18.47
C LYS A 400 -4.56 32.74 18.08
N LYS A 401 -5.50 33.26 17.27
CA LYS A 401 -6.61 32.46 16.72
C LYS A 401 -6.13 31.31 15.84
N TYR A 402 -5.07 31.52 15.02
CA TYR A 402 -4.49 30.42 14.24
C TYR A 402 -3.85 29.37 15.12
N LEU A 403 -3.23 29.71 16.26
CA LEU A 403 -2.71 28.72 17.21
C LEU A 403 -3.85 27.87 17.82
N GLU A 404 -4.93 28.54 18.24
CA GLU A 404 -6.13 27.85 18.75
C GLU A 404 -6.77 26.94 17.70
N PHE A 405 -6.93 27.45 16.47
CA PHE A 405 -7.41 26.66 15.33
C PHE A 405 -6.52 25.45 15.08
N GLY A 406 -5.18 25.63 15.07
CA GLY A 406 -4.23 24.55 14.83
C GLY A 406 -4.35 23.41 15.83
N LYS A 407 -4.49 23.74 17.11
CA LYS A 407 -4.72 22.78 18.19
C LYS A 407 -6.03 22.02 17.98
N ALA A 408 -7.13 22.75 17.76
CA ALA A 408 -8.44 22.16 17.52
C ALA A 408 -8.47 21.30 16.25
N PHE A 409 -7.77 21.70 15.19
CA PHE A 409 -7.65 20.95 13.94
C PHE A 409 -6.90 19.62 14.15
N GLU A 410 -5.80 19.64 14.90
CA GLU A 410 -5.05 18.43 15.23
C GLU A 410 -5.88 17.49 16.14
N GLU A 411 -6.58 18.02 17.14
CA GLU A 411 -7.37 17.21 18.09
C GLU A 411 -8.68 16.66 17.48
N HIS A 412 -9.39 17.43 16.67
CA HIS A 412 -10.75 17.08 16.24
C HIS A 412 -10.88 16.67 14.78
N PHE A 413 -9.99 17.15 13.88
CA PHE A 413 -10.03 16.78 12.47
C PHE A 413 -9.04 15.66 12.15
N ILE A 414 -7.77 15.84 12.47
CA ILE A 414 -6.74 14.80 12.28
C ILE A 414 -6.95 13.69 13.31
N GLY A 415 -7.11 14.06 14.60
CA GLY A 415 -7.33 13.14 15.69
C GLY A 415 -8.67 12.42 15.56
N GLN A 416 -8.62 11.10 15.64
CA GLN A 416 -9.77 10.22 15.50
C GLN A 416 -9.51 8.91 16.26
N ALA A 417 -10.52 8.38 16.95
CA ALA A 417 -10.36 7.12 17.66
C ALA A 417 -10.08 5.95 16.67
N PRO A 418 -9.32 4.91 17.09
CA PRO A 418 -8.97 3.79 16.21
C PRO A 418 -10.13 3.00 15.60
N HIS A 419 -11.33 3.14 16.18
CA HIS A 419 -12.54 2.48 15.67
C HIS A 419 -13.61 3.47 15.22
N GLU A 420 -13.28 4.75 15.20
CA GLU A 420 -14.18 5.79 14.74
C GLU A 420 -14.24 5.80 13.22
N ASN A 421 -15.44 5.67 12.69
CA ASN A 421 -15.70 5.64 11.25
C ASN A 421 -16.54 6.87 10.89
N ARG A 422 -15.90 7.91 10.36
CA ARG A 422 -16.56 9.16 9.99
C ARG A 422 -17.05 9.10 8.54
N THR A 423 -18.28 9.59 8.33
CA THR A 423 -18.75 9.81 6.95
C THR A 423 -18.07 11.04 6.35
N ILE A 424 -18.15 11.19 5.03
CA ILE A 424 -17.63 12.41 4.39
C ILE A 424 -18.41 13.65 4.84
N LEU A 425 -19.69 13.51 5.16
CA LEU A 425 -20.50 14.61 5.67
C LEU A 425 -20.06 15.02 7.07
N ASP A 426 -19.84 14.06 7.98
CA ASP A 426 -19.28 14.34 9.32
C ASP A 426 -17.93 15.06 9.21
N THR A 427 -17.05 14.57 8.32
CA THR A 427 -15.74 15.17 8.08
C THR A 427 -15.84 16.62 7.62
N LEU A 428 -16.71 16.92 6.66
CA LEU A 428 -16.91 18.28 6.17
C LEU A 428 -17.58 19.19 7.21
N ASP A 429 -18.49 18.65 8.02
CA ASP A 429 -19.13 19.41 9.10
C ASP A 429 -18.15 19.73 10.23
N ILE A 430 -17.23 18.81 10.58
CA ILE A 430 -16.11 19.10 11.48
C ILE A 430 -15.22 20.21 10.86
N GLY A 431 -14.92 20.12 9.58
CA GLY A 431 -14.17 21.17 8.87
C GLY A 431 -14.82 22.55 8.99
N TRP A 432 -16.13 22.65 8.79
CA TRP A 432 -16.86 23.92 8.94
C TRP A 432 -16.89 24.44 10.37
N LYS A 433 -17.02 23.57 11.40
CA LYS A 433 -16.93 23.98 12.80
C LYS A 433 -15.56 24.61 13.09
N LEU A 434 -14.48 24.01 12.57
CA LEU A 434 -13.13 24.53 12.76
C LEU A 434 -12.93 25.87 12.02
N LEU A 435 -13.36 25.96 10.75
CA LEU A 435 -13.30 27.22 9.98
C LEU A 435 -14.10 28.35 10.64
N GLY A 436 -15.17 28.01 11.36
CA GLY A 436 -15.96 28.96 12.13
C GLY A 436 -15.22 29.61 13.32
N MET A 437 -14.08 29.07 13.75
CA MET A 437 -13.21 29.67 14.78
C MET A 437 -12.44 30.89 14.24
N LEU A 438 -12.27 30.96 12.94
CA LEU A 438 -11.54 32.04 12.26
C LEU A 438 -12.53 33.11 11.75
N PRO A 439 -12.11 34.40 11.67
CA PRO A 439 -12.93 35.43 11.05
C PRO A 439 -13.24 35.10 9.59
N ARG A 440 -14.43 35.45 9.14
CA ARG A 440 -14.89 35.20 7.76
C ARG A 440 -13.93 35.74 6.71
N GLU A 441 -13.27 36.86 7.00
CA GLU A 441 -12.32 37.52 6.11
C GLU A 441 -11.04 36.71 5.85
N GLU A 442 -10.73 35.76 6.72
CA GLU A 442 -9.60 34.82 6.58
C GLU A 442 -9.92 33.66 5.63
N LEU A 443 -11.21 33.44 5.28
CA LEU A 443 -11.65 32.31 4.46
C LEU A 443 -11.70 32.69 2.97
N ASP A 444 -10.54 33.02 2.42
CA ASP A 444 -10.34 33.55 1.06
C ASP A 444 -10.35 32.49 -0.05
N ARG A 445 -10.38 31.19 0.30
CA ARG A 445 -10.39 30.05 -0.64
C ARG A 445 -11.79 29.50 -0.91
N ILE A 446 -12.82 30.06 -0.29
CA ILE A 446 -14.20 29.59 -0.40
C ILE A 446 -15.04 30.65 -1.11
N ASP A 447 -15.87 30.21 -2.07
CA ASP A 447 -16.82 31.10 -2.73
C ASP A 447 -17.79 31.74 -1.73
N THR A 448 -18.11 33.01 -1.92
CA THR A 448 -19.00 33.80 -1.01
C THR A 448 -20.35 33.13 -0.83
N LYS A 449 -20.92 32.50 -1.86
CA LYS A 449 -22.20 31.80 -1.78
C LYS A 449 -22.13 30.58 -0.86
N VAL A 450 -21.01 29.85 -0.91
CA VAL A 450 -20.76 28.68 -0.05
C VAL A 450 -20.56 29.16 1.39
N LEU A 451 -19.84 30.26 1.61
CA LEU A 451 -19.72 30.89 2.93
C LEU A 451 -21.10 31.31 3.49
N ASP A 452 -21.95 31.93 2.68
CA ASP A 452 -23.30 32.34 3.12
C ASP A 452 -24.17 31.16 3.53
N GLN A 453 -23.94 30.00 2.94
CA GLN A 453 -24.69 28.77 3.23
C GLN A 453 -24.20 28.03 4.47
N TYR A 454 -22.89 27.90 4.66
CA TYR A 454 -22.31 26.98 5.65
C TYR A 454 -21.58 27.67 6.80
N TYR A 455 -21.04 28.88 6.59
CA TYR A 455 -20.23 29.53 7.64
C TYR A 455 -21.07 29.96 8.84
N LYS A 456 -20.62 29.55 10.02
CA LYS A 456 -21.16 29.97 11.31
C LYS A 456 -19.99 30.26 12.24
N THR A 457 -19.98 31.41 12.89
CA THR A 457 -18.98 31.74 13.90
C THR A 457 -19.10 30.80 15.11
N VAL A 458 -17.97 30.26 15.52
CA VAL A 458 -17.87 29.34 16.68
C VAL A 458 -16.76 29.84 17.59
N ASP A 459 -17.05 30.09 18.86
CA ASP A 459 -16.05 30.56 19.83
C ASP A 459 -15.11 29.43 20.29
N THR A 460 -15.61 28.22 20.40
CA THR A 460 -14.85 27.00 20.72
C THR A 460 -15.54 25.77 20.14
N VAL A 461 -14.78 24.83 19.62
CA VAL A 461 -15.30 23.50 19.26
C VAL A 461 -15.46 22.72 20.56
N LYS A 462 -16.70 22.58 21.03
CA LYS A 462 -17.03 21.67 22.13
C LYS A 462 -17.35 20.30 21.54
N GLU A 463 -16.95 19.25 22.28
CA GLU A 463 -17.22 17.83 21.98
C GLU A 463 -18.67 17.57 21.58
#